data_f7034be7a10c5cd4b9fd9714d51ed6ad
#
_entry.id   f7034be7a10c5cd4b9fd9714d51ed6ad
#
_cell.length_a   1.000
_cell.length_b   1.000
_cell.length_c   1.000
_cell.angle_alpha   90.00
_cell.angle_beta   90.00
_cell.angle_gamma   90.00
#
_symmetry.space_group_name_H-M   'P 1'
#
loop_
_entity.id
_entity.type
_entity.pdbx_description
1 polymer ?
#
loop_
_entity_poly.entity_id
_entity_poly.type
_entity_poly.pdbx_seq_one_letter_code
_entity_poly.pdbx_strand_id
1 'polypeptide(L)'
;MGLKSGIPENRTRVTGLLVKWGRGDKGALERLIPLVYRELHQIARRHMRHEGADHSLQATALVNEAYLRLVDADEVEWHDRAHFLAVAARVMRRILVDHARARHSEKRGGHATKVTFDEALVVTDEPGQDFVALDDALEALAKFDERKSRVIELRFFGGLSVEDTASVLKVSPATVMGDWRLAKAWLQREMRGGRSHDA
;
A
#
# COMPACT_ATOMS: atom_id res chain seq x y z
N MET A 1 31.18 8.94 -5.38
CA MET A 1 31.52 7.55 -5.73
C MET A 1 30.88 6.64 -4.69
N GLY A 2 29.93 5.76 -5.07
CA GLY A 2 29.55 4.63 -4.21
C GLY A 2 28.26 4.76 -3.38
N LEU A 3 27.04 4.81 -4.00
CA LEU A 3 25.76 4.54 -3.29
C LEU A 3 24.70 3.94 -4.23
N LYS A 4 25.06 2.90 -5.01
CA LYS A 4 24.12 2.21 -5.92
C LYS A 4 24.08 0.68 -5.80
N SER A 5 24.73 0.06 -4.81
CA SER A 5 24.84 -1.42 -4.74
C SER A 5 23.90 -2.14 -3.77
N GLY A 6 23.14 -1.47 -2.91
CA GLY A 6 22.38 -2.15 -1.85
C GLY A 6 20.99 -2.67 -2.23
N ILE A 7 20.37 -2.16 -3.30
CA ILE A 7 18.96 -2.44 -3.62
C ILE A 7 18.75 -3.84 -4.23
N PRO A 8 19.53 -4.31 -5.22
CA PRO A 8 19.35 -5.64 -5.78
C PRO A 8 19.64 -6.77 -4.80
N GLU A 9 20.67 -6.62 -3.97
CA GLU A 9 21.11 -7.64 -3.00
C GLU A 9 20.07 -7.87 -1.90
N ASN A 10 19.43 -6.81 -1.41
CA ASN A 10 18.37 -6.90 -0.41
C ASN A 10 17.12 -7.59 -0.97
N ARG A 11 16.77 -7.35 -2.23
CA ARG A 11 15.62 -8.01 -2.91
C ARG A 11 15.79 -9.51 -2.97
N THR A 12 16.96 -9.98 -3.43
CA THR A 12 17.27 -11.41 -3.54
C THR A 12 17.30 -12.08 -2.16
N ARG A 13 17.82 -11.39 -1.15
CA ARG A 13 17.88 -11.88 0.22
C ARG A 13 16.46 -12.05 0.81
N VAL A 14 15.58 -11.06 0.65
CA VAL A 14 14.19 -11.13 1.11
C VAL A 14 13.46 -12.27 0.44
N THR A 15 13.55 -12.43 -0.88
CA THR A 15 12.94 -13.54 -1.63
C THR A 15 13.41 -14.90 -1.10
N GLY A 16 14.73 -15.07 -0.90
CA GLY A 16 15.27 -16.32 -0.38
C GLY A 16 14.79 -16.67 1.03
N LEU A 17 14.60 -15.66 1.89
CA LEU A 17 14.06 -15.86 3.24
C LEU A 17 12.56 -16.18 3.22
N LEU A 18 11.79 -15.53 2.35
CA LEU A 18 10.35 -15.81 2.17
C LEU A 18 10.09 -17.25 1.73
N VAL A 19 10.85 -17.73 0.74
CA VAL A 19 10.72 -19.13 0.28
C VAL A 19 11.07 -20.13 1.38
N LYS A 20 12.11 -19.85 2.18
CA LYS A 20 12.48 -20.71 3.31
C LYS A 20 11.42 -20.71 4.40
N TRP A 21 10.87 -19.55 4.72
CA TRP A 21 9.79 -19.42 5.69
C TRP A 21 8.54 -20.17 5.24
N GLY A 22 8.11 -20.02 3.98
CA GLY A 22 6.98 -20.77 3.39
C GLY A 22 7.18 -22.28 3.39
N ARG A 23 8.44 -22.76 3.55
CA ARG A 23 8.78 -24.19 3.73
C ARG A 23 8.92 -24.61 5.20
N GLY A 24 8.54 -23.74 6.15
CA GLY A 24 8.55 -24.01 7.59
C GLY A 24 9.83 -23.67 8.34
N ASP A 25 10.81 -23.00 7.71
CA ASP A 25 12.02 -22.52 8.40
C ASP A 25 11.71 -21.30 9.28
N LYS A 26 11.48 -21.55 10.58
CA LYS A 26 11.21 -20.48 11.56
C LYS A 26 12.37 -19.49 11.71
N GLY A 27 13.61 -19.94 11.60
CA GLY A 27 14.79 -19.06 11.64
C GLY A 27 14.89 -18.12 10.40
N ALA A 28 14.27 -18.48 9.28
CA ALA A 28 14.14 -17.59 8.13
C ALA A 28 13.21 -16.41 8.45
N LEU A 29 12.09 -16.64 9.17
CA LEU A 29 11.18 -15.58 9.60
C LEU A 29 11.88 -14.56 10.49
N GLU A 30 12.64 -14.99 11.50
CA GLU A 30 13.37 -14.08 12.39
C GLU A 30 14.32 -13.15 11.62
N ARG A 31 15.01 -13.67 10.58
CA ARG A 31 15.90 -12.89 9.72
C ARG A 31 15.16 -12.01 8.71
N LEU A 32 13.94 -12.39 8.33
CA LEU A 32 13.08 -11.67 7.42
C LEU A 32 12.46 -10.42 8.08
N ILE A 33 12.00 -10.56 9.33
CA ILE A 33 11.30 -9.51 10.10
C ILE A 33 11.96 -8.13 9.98
N PRO A 34 13.26 -7.95 10.31
CA PRO A 34 13.86 -6.62 10.29
C PRO A 34 13.97 -6.02 8.87
N LEU A 35 13.92 -6.84 7.83
CA LEU A 35 13.98 -6.40 6.44
C LEU A 35 12.61 -5.91 5.97
N VAL A 36 11.58 -6.73 6.17
CA VAL A 36 10.21 -6.38 5.76
C VAL A 36 9.61 -5.30 6.66
N TYR A 37 9.94 -5.28 7.95
CA TYR A 37 9.50 -4.23 8.86
C TYR A 37 9.91 -2.83 8.39
N ARG A 38 11.16 -2.67 7.94
CA ARG A 38 11.63 -1.40 7.38
C ARG A 38 10.84 -0.99 6.13
N GLU A 39 10.55 -1.92 5.24
CA GLU A 39 9.75 -1.63 4.04
C GLU A 39 8.31 -1.23 4.41
N LEU A 40 7.66 -2.01 5.25
CA LEU A 40 6.30 -1.71 5.74
C LEU A 40 6.27 -0.37 6.49
N HIS A 41 7.28 -0.08 7.31
CA HIS A 41 7.37 1.18 8.04
C HIS A 41 7.53 2.41 7.12
N GLN A 42 8.29 2.28 6.02
CA GLN A 42 8.39 3.33 5.02
C GLN A 42 7.05 3.59 4.32
N ILE A 43 6.30 2.51 4.02
CA ILE A 43 4.96 2.61 3.44
C ILE A 43 4.01 3.28 4.44
N ALA A 44 3.97 2.81 5.69
CA ALA A 44 3.13 3.36 6.74
C ALA A 44 3.41 4.85 6.98
N ARG A 45 4.69 5.25 7.09
CA ARG A 45 5.07 6.66 7.24
C ARG A 45 4.61 7.52 6.07
N ARG A 46 4.58 7.00 4.85
CA ARG A 46 4.09 7.72 3.68
C ARG A 46 2.60 8.02 3.83
N HIS A 47 1.80 7.04 4.26
CA HIS A 47 0.36 7.20 4.45
C HIS A 47 0.00 8.07 5.65
N MET A 48 0.87 8.10 6.67
CA MET A 48 0.66 8.87 7.91
C MET A 48 1.26 10.27 7.90
N ARG A 49 1.89 10.72 6.81
CA ARG A 49 2.69 11.95 6.76
C ARG A 49 1.91 13.24 7.04
N HIS A 50 0.60 13.23 6.90
CA HIS A 50 -0.26 14.41 7.03
C HIS A 50 -1.11 14.48 8.31
N GLU A 51 -0.87 13.61 9.26
CA GLU A 51 -1.70 13.53 10.47
C GLU A 51 -1.03 14.08 11.75
N GLY A 52 -0.33 15.20 11.81
CA GLY A 52 0.17 15.90 13.03
C GLY A 52 1.33 15.22 13.79
N ALA A 53 1.81 15.79 14.89
CA ALA A 53 3.09 15.46 15.55
C ALA A 53 3.21 14.04 16.17
N ASP A 54 2.12 13.29 16.35
CA ASP A 54 2.11 11.94 16.98
C ASP A 54 2.28 10.77 15.99
N HIS A 55 2.67 11.05 14.76
CA HIS A 55 2.64 10.07 13.63
C HIS A 55 3.60 8.90 13.73
N SER A 56 4.71 9.01 14.42
CA SER A 56 5.67 7.90 14.51
C SER A 56 5.06 6.71 15.26
N LEU A 57 4.25 6.99 16.27
CA LEU A 57 3.55 5.96 17.04
C LEU A 57 2.44 5.30 16.21
N GLN A 58 1.69 6.09 15.44
CA GLN A 58 0.64 5.58 14.56
C GLN A 58 1.20 4.75 13.40
N ALA A 59 2.28 5.16 12.76
CA ALA A 59 2.95 4.38 11.73
C ALA A 59 3.46 3.04 12.28
N THR A 60 4.01 3.04 13.50
CA THR A 60 4.46 1.83 14.18
C THR A 60 3.29 0.88 14.49
N ALA A 61 2.17 1.42 14.98
CA ALA A 61 0.97 0.62 15.26
C ALA A 61 0.42 -0.03 13.98
N LEU A 62 0.32 0.75 12.89
CA LEU A 62 -0.10 0.25 11.57
C LEU A 62 0.81 -0.89 11.08
N VAL A 63 2.14 -0.74 11.22
CA VAL A 63 3.09 -1.78 10.82
C VAL A 63 2.95 -3.02 11.67
N ASN A 64 2.81 -2.88 12.99
CA ASN A 64 2.64 -4.02 13.89
C ASN A 64 1.35 -4.79 13.58
N GLU A 65 0.25 -4.10 13.31
CA GLU A 65 -1.02 -4.73 12.93
C GLU A 65 -0.90 -5.43 11.57
N ALA A 66 -0.28 -4.79 10.58
CA ALA A 66 -0.03 -5.41 9.29
C ALA A 66 0.87 -6.64 9.40
N TYR A 67 1.92 -6.56 10.22
CA TYR A 67 2.83 -7.67 10.48
C TYR A 67 2.10 -8.88 11.10
N LEU A 68 1.29 -8.66 12.13
CA LEU A 68 0.51 -9.74 12.76
C LEU A 68 -0.39 -10.44 11.73
N ARG A 69 -1.14 -9.66 10.93
CA ARG A 69 -2.01 -10.23 9.88
C ARG A 69 -1.24 -10.98 8.78
N LEU A 70 0.01 -10.58 8.50
CA LEU A 70 0.86 -11.24 7.49
C LEU A 70 1.50 -12.53 8.03
N VAL A 71 1.82 -12.58 9.31
CA VAL A 71 2.39 -13.77 9.96
C VAL A 71 1.32 -14.82 10.22
N ASP A 72 0.11 -14.40 10.62
CA ASP A 72 -1.03 -15.29 10.86
C ASP A 72 -1.66 -15.83 9.55
N ALA A 73 -1.17 -15.39 8.38
CA ALA A 73 -1.60 -15.92 7.09
C ALA A 73 -0.92 -17.28 6.78
N ASP A 74 -1.21 -18.29 7.57
CA ASP A 74 -0.60 -19.64 7.51
C ASP A 74 -0.78 -20.35 6.16
N GLU A 75 -1.70 -19.90 5.30
CA GLU A 75 -2.00 -20.51 4.01
C GLU A 75 -1.34 -19.82 2.82
N VAL A 76 -0.54 -18.75 3.04
CA VAL A 76 0.07 -18.01 1.95
C VAL A 76 1.39 -18.65 1.53
N GLU A 77 1.40 -19.22 0.34
CA GLU A 77 2.63 -19.66 -0.30
C GLU A 77 3.43 -18.44 -0.80
N TRP A 78 4.50 -18.12 -0.10
CA TRP A 78 5.35 -16.98 -0.39
C TRP A 78 6.30 -17.28 -1.56
N HIS A 79 6.08 -16.65 -2.71
CA HIS A 79 6.91 -16.89 -3.90
C HIS A 79 8.15 -15.98 -3.95
N ASP A 80 7.94 -14.68 -3.77
CA ASP A 80 9.01 -13.68 -3.81
C ASP A 80 8.64 -12.40 -3.06
N ARG A 81 9.56 -11.42 -3.05
CA ARG A 81 9.36 -10.12 -2.40
C ARG A 81 8.19 -9.32 -3.02
N ALA A 82 8.02 -9.36 -4.34
CA ALA A 82 6.94 -8.61 -5.00
C ALA A 82 5.57 -9.19 -4.62
N HIS A 83 5.46 -10.52 -4.53
CA HIS A 83 4.28 -11.20 -4.03
C HIS A 83 3.99 -10.85 -2.56
N PHE A 84 5.01 -10.86 -1.69
CA PHE A 84 4.87 -10.42 -0.30
C PHE A 84 4.33 -9.00 -0.19
N LEU A 85 4.90 -8.04 -0.93
CA LEU A 85 4.44 -6.66 -0.93
C LEU A 85 3.04 -6.50 -1.53
N ALA A 86 2.66 -7.37 -2.48
CA ALA A 86 1.30 -7.38 -3.03
C ALA A 86 0.25 -7.83 -2.01
N VAL A 87 0.59 -8.81 -1.16
CA VAL A 87 -0.27 -9.21 -0.03
C VAL A 87 -0.30 -8.10 1.03
N ALA A 88 0.87 -7.55 1.35
CA ALA A 88 0.99 -6.43 2.30
C ALA A 88 0.17 -5.20 1.86
N ALA A 89 0.10 -4.91 0.56
CA ALA A 89 -0.73 -3.82 0.02
C ALA A 89 -2.21 -3.97 0.37
N ARG A 90 -2.77 -5.17 0.23
CA ARG A 90 -4.16 -5.47 0.62
C ARG A 90 -4.38 -5.30 2.11
N VAL A 91 -3.46 -5.84 2.91
CA VAL A 91 -3.53 -5.75 4.38
C VAL A 91 -3.46 -4.29 4.83
N MET A 92 -2.51 -3.52 4.30
CA MET A 92 -2.35 -2.09 4.61
C MET A 92 -3.58 -1.28 4.19
N ARG A 93 -4.12 -1.51 2.98
CA ARG A 93 -5.37 -0.88 2.53
C ARG A 93 -6.48 -1.12 3.54
N ARG A 94 -6.72 -2.38 3.91
CA ARG A 94 -7.79 -2.76 4.84
C ARG A 94 -7.64 -2.08 6.19
N ILE A 95 -6.43 -2.10 6.78
CA ILE A 95 -6.17 -1.46 8.07
C ILE A 95 -6.42 0.05 8.00
N LEU A 96 -5.91 0.73 6.97
CA LEU A 96 -6.08 2.18 6.80
C LEU A 96 -7.56 2.56 6.65
N VAL A 97 -8.33 1.78 5.90
CA VAL A 97 -9.77 1.98 5.72
C VAL A 97 -10.53 1.73 7.03
N ASP A 98 -10.22 0.64 7.74
CA ASP A 98 -10.84 0.31 9.03
C ASP A 98 -10.58 1.44 10.05
N HIS A 99 -9.34 1.93 10.14
CA HIS A 99 -8.98 3.09 11.00
C HIS A 99 -9.72 4.38 10.59
N ALA A 100 -9.84 4.64 9.29
CA ALA A 100 -10.57 5.80 8.80
C ALA A 100 -12.06 5.71 9.16
N ARG A 101 -12.69 4.55 8.96
CA ARG A 101 -14.09 4.30 9.33
C ARG A 101 -14.32 4.46 10.83
N ALA A 102 -13.45 3.91 11.68
CA ALA A 102 -13.53 4.06 13.13
C ALA A 102 -13.49 5.55 13.55
N ARG A 103 -12.55 6.34 13.01
CA ARG A 103 -12.46 7.78 13.28
C ARG A 103 -13.68 8.57 12.81
N HIS A 104 -14.28 8.20 11.69
CA HIS A 104 -15.51 8.83 11.19
C HIS A 104 -16.70 8.55 12.10
N SER A 105 -16.77 7.36 12.72
CA SER A 105 -17.83 7.02 13.67
C SER A 105 -17.71 7.76 15.00
N GLU A 106 -16.49 8.02 15.47
CA GLU A 106 -16.22 8.75 16.72
C GLU A 106 -16.42 10.27 16.58
N LYS A 107 -16.12 10.82 15.39
CA LYS A 107 -16.27 12.24 15.08
C LYS A 107 -17.53 12.48 14.23
N ARG A 108 -18.71 12.42 14.83
CA ARG A 108 -19.91 12.99 14.19
C ARG A 108 -19.71 14.49 14.02
N GLY A 109 -19.16 14.92 12.87
CA GLY A 109 -18.91 16.33 12.54
C GLY A 109 -17.50 16.67 12.04
N GLY A 110 -16.65 15.70 11.76
CA GLY A 110 -15.27 15.92 11.29
C GLY A 110 -15.15 16.03 9.77
N HIS A 111 -14.36 17.00 9.31
CA HIS A 111 -14.06 17.23 7.89
C HIS A 111 -13.41 16.01 7.25
N ALA A 112 -13.95 15.58 6.09
CA ALA A 112 -13.35 14.56 5.25
C ALA A 112 -11.97 14.99 4.77
N THR A 113 -11.02 14.10 4.90
CA THR A 113 -9.63 14.31 4.60
C THR A 113 -9.32 13.95 3.14
N LYS A 114 -8.75 14.86 2.35
CA LYS A 114 -8.56 14.69 0.88
C LYS A 114 -7.39 13.81 0.53
N VAL A 115 -7.57 12.87 -0.40
CA VAL A 115 -6.48 12.10 -1.03
C VAL A 115 -5.96 12.82 -2.26
N THR A 116 -4.65 13.03 -2.34
CA THR A 116 -3.99 13.58 -3.53
C THR A 116 -3.08 12.54 -4.17
N PHE A 117 -3.26 12.31 -5.47
CA PHE A 117 -2.43 11.42 -6.27
C PHE A 117 -1.42 12.27 -7.06
N ASP A 118 -0.17 12.38 -6.60
CA ASP A 118 0.89 13.04 -7.35
C ASP A 118 1.72 12.04 -8.18
N GLU A 119 2.27 12.52 -9.32
CA GLU A 119 3.03 11.69 -10.27
C GLU A 119 4.33 11.15 -9.69
N ALA A 120 4.91 11.85 -8.75
CA ALA A 120 6.22 11.52 -8.19
C ALA A 120 6.18 10.65 -6.93
N LEU A 121 4.99 10.17 -6.45
CA LEU A 121 4.89 9.69 -5.07
C LEU A 121 5.37 10.74 -4.05
N VAL A 122 5.50 11.98 -4.48
CA VAL A 122 5.85 13.13 -3.65
C VAL A 122 4.55 13.69 -3.13
N VAL A 123 4.46 13.68 -1.86
CA VAL A 123 3.37 14.19 -1.05
C VAL A 123 3.21 15.69 -1.32
N THR A 124 2.06 16.11 -1.81
CA THR A 124 1.67 17.51 -1.72
C THR A 124 1.16 17.82 -0.31
N ASP A 125 1.43 19.03 0.18
CA ASP A 125 1.17 19.50 1.55
C ASP A 125 -0.33 19.68 1.91
N GLU A 126 -1.24 18.89 1.31
CA GLU A 126 -2.65 18.95 1.70
C GLU A 126 -2.98 17.93 2.79
N PRO A 127 -3.54 18.37 3.90
CA PRO A 127 -3.84 17.48 5.03
C PRO A 127 -4.97 16.53 4.68
N GLY A 128 -4.66 15.27 4.81
CA GLY A 128 -5.60 14.19 4.99
C GLY A 128 -6.01 13.39 3.77
N GLN A 129 -5.97 12.08 3.93
CA GLN A 129 -6.37 11.10 2.92
C GLN A 129 -7.74 10.52 3.29
N ASP A 130 -8.73 10.72 2.47
CA ASP A 130 -10.02 10.04 2.61
C ASP A 130 -9.89 8.59 2.11
N PHE A 131 -9.39 7.72 2.99
CA PHE A 131 -9.22 6.31 2.67
C PHE A 131 -10.55 5.59 2.41
N VAL A 132 -11.65 6.07 3.01
CA VAL A 132 -12.98 5.48 2.78
C VAL A 132 -13.44 5.80 1.37
N ALA A 133 -13.43 7.07 0.97
CA ALA A 133 -13.79 7.47 -0.38
C ALA A 133 -12.87 6.85 -1.45
N LEU A 134 -11.57 6.70 -1.15
CA LEU A 134 -10.65 6.01 -2.04
C LEU A 134 -10.98 4.52 -2.16
N ASP A 135 -11.34 3.86 -1.06
CA ASP A 135 -11.72 2.45 -1.04
C ASP A 135 -12.96 2.21 -1.90
N ASP A 136 -14.01 3.01 -1.68
CA ASP A 136 -15.26 2.95 -2.45
C ASP A 136 -15.01 3.20 -3.96
N ALA A 137 -14.19 4.20 -4.29
CA ALA A 137 -13.82 4.48 -5.67
C ALA A 137 -12.98 3.34 -6.30
N LEU A 138 -12.10 2.69 -5.55
CA LEU A 138 -11.34 1.54 -6.04
C LEU A 138 -12.22 0.31 -6.26
N GLU A 139 -13.22 0.10 -5.40
CA GLU A 139 -14.22 -0.95 -5.60
C GLU A 139 -15.08 -0.69 -6.85
N ALA A 140 -15.49 0.56 -7.06
CA ALA A 140 -16.19 0.96 -8.27
C ALA A 140 -15.31 0.76 -9.52
N LEU A 141 -14.05 1.19 -9.48
CA LEU A 141 -13.10 0.98 -10.58
C LEU A 141 -12.89 -0.50 -10.89
N ALA A 142 -12.81 -1.36 -9.87
CA ALA A 142 -12.59 -2.79 -10.04
C ALA A 142 -13.73 -3.48 -10.82
N LYS A 143 -14.97 -2.97 -10.73
CA LYS A 143 -16.12 -3.48 -11.51
C LYS A 143 -15.97 -3.23 -13.01
N PHE A 144 -15.23 -2.18 -13.42
CA PHE A 144 -14.99 -1.84 -14.82
C PHE A 144 -13.64 -2.35 -15.32
N ASP A 145 -12.60 -2.23 -14.47
CA ASP A 145 -11.23 -2.61 -14.82
C ASP A 145 -10.46 -3.00 -13.56
N GLU A 146 -10.53 -4.29 -13.22
CA GLU A 146 -9.87 -4.86 -12.05
C GLU A 146 -8.35 -4.63 -12.09
N ARG A 147 -7.71 -4.70 -13.27
CA ARG A 147 -6.27 -4.51 -13.40
C ARG A 147 -5.86 -3.09 -13.02
N LYS A 148 -6.60 -2.06 -13.43
CA LYS A 148 -6.32 -0.68 -13.08
C LYS A 148 -6.49 -0.43 -11.58
N SER A 149 -7.54 -0.97 -10.97
CA SER A 149 -7.73 -0.93 -9.52
C SER A 149 -6.55 -1.61 -8.80
N ARG A 150 -6.13 -2.77 -9.30
CA ARG A 150 -4.99 -3.51 -8.76
C ARG A 150 -3.65 -2.77 -8.89
N VAL A 151 -3.42 -2.06 -10.00
CA VAL A 151 -2.24 -1.21 -10.17
C VAL A 151 -2.18 -0.12 -9.09
N ILE A 152 -3.31 0.53 -8.79
CA ILE A 152 -3.37 1.52 -7.69
C ILE A 152 -3.09 0.85 -6.35
N GLU A 153 -3.72 -0.26 -6.05
CA GLU A 153 -3.54 -0.96 -4.79
C GLU A 153 -2.06 -1.32 -4.55
N LEU A 154 -1.41 -1.93 -5.53
CA LEU A 154 -0.02 -2.36 -5.43
C LEU A 154 0.94 -1.17 -5.27
N ARG A 155 0.77 -0.12 -6.05
CA ARG A 155 1.69 1.01 -6.06
C ARG A 155 1.41 2.01 -4.93
N PHE A 156 0.15 2.32 -4.66
CA PHE A 156 -0.22 3.29 -3.63
C PHE A 156 -0.10 2.66 -2.23
N PHE A 157 -0.82 1.57 -1.95
CA PHE A 157 -0.80 0.95 -0.63
C PHE A 157 0.43 0.07 -0.38
N GLY A 158 0.93 -0.61 -1.40
CA GLY A 158 2.07 -1.52 -1.29
C GLY A 158 3.43 -0.91 -1.59
N GLY A 159 3.47 0.30 -2.15
CA GLY A 159 4.72 0.98 -2.50
C GLY A 159 5.56 0.26 -3.57
N LEU A 160 4.95 -0.64 -4.37
CA LEU A 160 5.67 -1.37 -5.42
C LEU A 160 6.16 -0.42 -6.52
N SER A 161 7.34 -0.73 -7.05
CA SER A 161 7.84 -0.07 -8.26
C SER A 161 6.99 -0.44 -9.49
N VAL A 162 7.20 0.25 -10.60
CA VAL A 162 6.56 -0.11 -11.88
C VAL A 162 6.93 -1.53 -12.29
N GLU A 163 8.20 -1.90 -12.14
CA GLU A 163 8.76 -3.21 -12.48
C GLU A 163 8.20 -4.32 -11.59
N ASP A 164 8.15 -4.10 -10.27
CA ASP A 164 7.57 -5.07 -9.32
C ASP A 164 6.07 -5.25 -9.60
N THR A 165 5.34 -4.16 -9.88
CA THR A 165 3.92 -4.21 -10.23
C THR A 165 3.70 -4.96 -11.55
N ALA A 166 4.54 -4.71 -12.55
CA ALA A 166 4.49 -5.41 -13.84
C ALA A 166 4.72 -6.92 -13.69
N SER A 167 5.68 -7.30 -12.84
CA SER A 167 5.95 -8.70 -12.50
C SER A 167 4.75 -9.37 -11.82
N VAL A 168 4.15 -8.73 -10.81
CA VAL A 168 2.98 -9.27 -10.09
C VAL A 168 1.78 -9.44 -11.01
N LEU A 169 1.52 -8.45 -11.88
CA LEU A 169 0.36 -8.45 -12.79
C LEU A 169 0.62 -9.19 -14.10
N LYS A 170 1.86 -9.65 -14.34
CA LYS A 170 2.29 -10.32 -15.59
C LYS A 170 2.00 -9.48 -16.84
N VAL A 171 2.30 -8.18 -16.77
CA VAL A 171 2.16 -7.21 -17.86
C VAL A 171 3.46 -6.44 -18.08
N SER A 172 3.53 -5.61 -19.15
CA SER A 172 4.69 -4.78 -19.38
C SER A 172 4.75 -3.57 -18.41
N PRO A 173 5.94 -3.03 -18.10
CA PRO A 173 6.09 -1.76 -17.36
C PRO A 173 5.32 -0.60 -18.03
N ALA A 174 5.30 -0.54 -19.36
CA ALA A 174 4.55 0.47 -20.11
C ALA A 174 3.04 0.35 -19.87
N THR A 175 2.51 -0.87 -19.78
CA THR A 175 1.11 -1.13 -19.42
C THR A 175 0.80 -0.62 -18.02
N VAL A 176 1.67 -0.90 -17.04
CA VAL A 176 1.50 -0.40 -15.66
C VAL A 176 1.48 1.12 -15.61
N MET A 177 2.37 1.80 -16.34
CA MET A 177 2.40 3.27 -16.42
C MET A 177 1.13 3.85 -17.05
N GLY A 178 0.64 3.23 -18.12
CA GLY A 178 -0.63 3.60 -18.78
C GLY A 178 -1.82 3.41 -17.85
N ASP A 179 -1.94 2.24 -17.24
CA ASP A 179 -3.01 1.91 -16.29
C ASP A 179 -2.99 2.82 -15.07
N TRP A 180 -1.81 3.11 -14.52
CA TRP A 180 -1.63 4.05 -13.41
C TRP A 180 -2.18 5.43 -13.73
N ARG A 181 -1.80 5.99 -14.89
CA ARG A 181 -2.24 7.33 -15.33
C ARG A 181 -3.77 7.39 -15.50
N LEU A 182 -4.34 6.39 -16.19
CA LEU A 182 -5.79 6.32 -16.44
C LEU A 182 -6.57 6.10 -15.13
N ALA A 183 -6.11 5.20 -14.28
CA ALA A 183 -6.74 4.94 -12.99
C ALA A 183 -6.74 6.18 -12.09
N LYS A 184 -5.62 6.91 -12.01
CA LYS A 184 -5.53 8.16 -11.24
C LYS A 184 -6.54 9.20 -11.74
N ALA A 185 -6.60 9.43 -13.05
CA ALA A 185 -7.53 10.40 -13.62
C ALA A 185 -8.99 10.02 -13.33
N TRP A 186 -9.31 8.72 -13.42
CA TRP A 186 -10.65 8.21 -13.11
C TRP A 186 -10.99 8.39 -11.63
N LEU A 187 -10.10 7.98 -10.72
CA LEU A 187 -10.31 8.11 -9.27
C LEU A 187 -10.47 9.57 -8.84
N GLN A 188 -9.66 10.48 -9.38
CA GLN A 188 -9.80 11.91 -9.09
C GLN A 188 -11.16 12.46 -9.49
N ARG A 189 -11.71 12.02 -10.63
CA ARG A 189 -13.04 12.41 -11.08
C ARG A 189 -14.12 11.84 -10.18
N GLU A 190 -14.04 10.55 -9.85
CA GLU A 190 -15.02 9.84 -9.01
C GLU A 190 -15.09 10.44 -7.60
N MET A 191 -13.94 10.63 -6.96
CA MET A 191 -13.85 11.23 -5.63
C MET A 191 -14.27 12.70 -5.57
N ARG A 192 -14.25 13.44 -6.70
CA ARG A 192 -14.81 14.80 -6.79
C ARG A 192 -16.32 14.78 -7.02
N GLY A 193 -16.82 13.85 -7.83
CA GLY A 193 -18.24 13.74 -8.17
C GLY A 193 -19.10 13.27 -6.98
N GLY A 194 -18.60 12.36 -6.16
CA GLY A 194 -19.28 11.88 -4.96
C GLY A 194 -19.58 12.97 -3.91
N ARG A 195 -18.82 14.06 -3.90
CA ARG A 195 -19.05 15.20 -2.99
C ARG A 195 -20.16 16.17 -3.41
N SER A 196 -20.63 16.07 -4.65
CA SER A 196 -21.69 16.96 -5.15
C SER A 196 -23.10 16.42 -4.85
N HIS A 197 -23.21 15.23 -4.26
CA HIS A 197 -24.51 14.59 -3.97
C HIS A 197 -24.92 14.69 -2.50
N ASP A 198 -24.02 15.12 -1.59
CA ASP A 198 -24.27 15.29 -0.14
C ASP A 198 -24.34 16.76 0.31
N ALA A 199 -24.61 17.70 -0.61
CA ALA A 199 -24.76 19.13 -0.31
C ALA A 199 -26.22 19.59 -0.49
#